data_78e0d8474fd4c7bf36204325c9c6c2fc
#
_entry.id   78e0d8474fd4c7bf36204325c9c6c2fc
#
_cell.length_a   1.000
_cell.length_b   1.000
_cell.length_c   1.000
_cell.angle_alpha   90.00
_cell.angle_beta   90.00
_cell.angle_gamma   90.00
#
_symmetry.space_group_name_H-M   'P 1'
#
loop_
_entity.id
_entity.type
_entity.pdbx_description
1 polymer ?
#
loop_
_entity_poly.entity_id
_entity_poly.type
_entity_poly.pdbx_seq_one_letter_code
_entity_poly.pdbx_strand_id
1 'polypeptide(L)'
;PPTDKAPARKGKRTVAGIHLSHPDRVLYPAPAITKETLAQFYESIADRMLPHIAGRPLMLLRCPNGVGSECFHQKHFRDYMPKGMHTVDIPEKSTVRKYAVIENVTGLVGLVQLGVLEFHIWGCREDEIEKPDRMIFDLDPGPNVPWAAVIECALTLRARLEALSLKTFVKT
;
A
#
# COMPACT_ATOMS: atom_id res chain seq x y z
N PRO A 1 -5.39 -18.48 41.44
CA PRO A 1 -6.54 -18.53 40.58
C PRO A 1 -6.09 -18.80 39.15
N PRO A 2 -6.70 -19.77 38.46
CA PRO A 2 -6.32 -20.08 37.09
C PRO A 2 -6.89 -19.01 36.14
N THR A 3 -6.03 -18.44 35.32
CA THR A 3 -6.42 -17.55 34.22
C THR A 3 -7.04 -18.39 33.12
N ASP A 4 -8.34 -18.28 32.99
CA ASP A 4 -9.14 -18.87 31.93
C ASP A 4 -8.76 -18.27 30.59
N LYS A 5 -7.90 -18.97 29.83
CA LYS A 5 -7.64 -18.67 28.42
C LYS A 5 -8.87 -19.15 27.63
N ALA A 6 -9.72 -18.22 27.22
CA ALA A 6 -10.79 -18.51 26.28
C ALA A 6 -10.24 -19.23 25.04
N PRO A 7 -10.88 -20.32 24.57
CA PRO A 7 -10.40 -21.06 23.40
C PRO A 7 -10.50 -20.18 22.16
N ALA A 8 -9.40 -20.02 21.45
CA ALA A 8 -9.35 -19.34 20.14
C ALA A 8 -10.36 -20.01 19.21
N ARG A 9 -11.43 -19.30 18.84
CA ARG A 9 -12.40 -19.75 17.84
C ARG A 9 -11.68 -19.91 16.50
N LYS A 10 -11.37 -21.15 16.11
CA LYS A 10 -10.95 -21.53 14.76
C LYS A 10 -12.13 -21.42 13.79
N GLY A 11 -12.60 -20.21 13.54
CA GLY A 11 -13.57 -19.91 12.50
C GLY A 11 -12.86 -19.39 11.25
N LYS A 12 -13.31 -19.80 10.07
CA LYS A 12 -12.88 -19.18 8.81
C LYS A 12 -13.28 -17.70 8.86
N ARG A 13 -12.32 -16.82 9.12
CA ARG A 13 -12.59 -15.37 9.19
C ARG A 13 -12.49 -14.79 7.78
N THR A 14 -13.56 -14.13 7.37
CA THR A 14 -13.69 -13.51 6.03
C THR A 14 -13.90 -12.01 6.20
N VAL A 15 -13.12 -11.20 5.51
CA VAL A 15 -13.19 -9.74 5.47
C VAL A 15 -13.32 -9.33 4.00
N ALA A 16 -14.25 -8.46 3.66
CA ALA A 16 -14.55 -8.02 2.30
C ALA A 16 -14.60 -9.16 1.26
N GLY A 17 -15.14 -10.33 1.64
CA GLY A 17 -15.20 -11.50 0.76
C GLY A 17 -13.89 -12.30 0.61
N ILE A 18 -12.82 -11.92 1.30
CA ILE A 18 -11.52 -12.62 1.32
C ILE A 18 -11.42 -13.48 2.57
N HIS A 19 -11.16 -14.77 2.36
CA HIS A 19 -10.83 -15.69 3.46
C HIS A 19 -9.37 -15.46 3.91
N LEU A 20 -9.19 -15.09 5.18
CA LEU A 20 -7.87 -14.83 5.75
C LEU A 20 -7.24 -16.15 6.28
N SER A 21 -6.09 -16.51 5.75
CA SER A 21 -5.23 -17.52 6.37
C SER A 21 -4.43 -16.89 7.51
N HIS A 22 -4.34 -17.59 8.64
CA HIS A 22 -3.62 -17.12 9.83
C HIS A 22 -4.08 -15.71 10.27
N PRO A 23 -5.38 -15.47 10.52
CA PRO A 23 -5.92 -14.15 10.86
C PRO A 23 -5.29 -13.56 12.13
N ASP A 24 -4.91 -14.41 13.07
CA ASP A 24 -4.31 -14.02 14.36
C ASP A 24 -2.79 -13.75 14.26
N ARG A 25 -2.19 -13.89 13.06
CA ARG A 25 -0.77 -13.58 12.87
C ARG A 25 -0.50 -12.11 13.15
N VAL A 26 0.40 -11.83 14.10
CA VAL A 26 0.83 -10.48 14.44
C VAL A 26 1.73 -9.95 13.32
N LEU A 27 1.32 -8.87 12.67
CA LEU A 27 2.06 -8.20 11.60
C LEU A 27 2.90 -7.04 12.13
N TYR A 28 2.40 -6.34 13.16
CA TYR A 28 3.14 -5.28 13.88
C TYR A 28 3.18 -5.66 15.36
N PRO A 29 4.37 -5.98 15.91
CA PRO A 29 4.51 -6.45 17.30
C PRO A 29 4.06 -5.42 18.35
N ALA A 30 4.32 -4.15 18.09
CA ALA A 30 3.85 -3.04 18.92
C ALA A 30 3.02 -2.09 18.05
N PRO A 31 1.70 -1.99 18.22
CA PRO A 31 0.83 -2.42 19.33
C PRO A 31 0.10 -3.78 19.11
N ALA A 32 0.75 -4.78 18.58
CA ALA A 32 0.21 -6.13 18.37
C ALA A 32 -0.95 -6.19 17.33
N ILE A 33 -0.77 -5.53 16.18
CA ILE A 33 -1.75 -5.55 15.09
C ILE A 33 -1.68 -6.90 14.36
N THR A 34 -2.81 -7.60 14.32
CA THR A 34 -2.94 -8.88 13.62
C THR A 34 -3.31 -8.67 12.15
N LYS A 35 -3.17 -9.74 11.34
CA LYS A 35 -3.62 -9.73 9.95
C LYS A 35 -5.11 -9.37 9.84
N GLU A 36 -5.95 -9.93 10.70
CA GLU A 36 -7.37 -9.63 10.72
C GLU A 36 -7.65 -8.17 11.07
N THR A 37 -7.00 -7.65 12.12
CA THR A 37 -7.14 -6.24 12.51
C THR A 37 -6.76 -5.30 11.37
N LEU A 38 -5.66 -5.60 10.65
CA LEU A 38 -5.22 -4.82 9.49
C LEU A 38 -6.23 -4.91 8.34
N ALA A 39 -6.77 -6.10 8.06
CA ALA A 39 -7.77 -6.28 7.01
C ALA A 39 -9.07 -5.51 7.31
N GLN A 40 -9.56 -5.56 8.55
CA GLN A 40 -10.73 -4.81 9.01
C GLN A 40 -10.48 -3.29 8.97
N PHE A 41 -9.27 -2.85 9.32
CA PHE A 41 -8.90 -1.44 9.19
C PHE A 41 -9.02 -0.98 7.74
N TYR A 42 -8.42 -1.70 6.78
CA TYR A 42 -8.52 -1.31 5.37
C TYR A 42 -9.94 -1.41 4.83
N GLU A 43 -10.75 -2.37 5.26
CA GLU A 43 -12.17 -2.42 4.93
C GLU A 43 -12.89 -1.16 5.43
N SER A 44 -12.61 -0.71 6.66
CA SER A 44 -13.25 0.46 7.27
C SER A 44 -12.90 1.79 6.63
N ILE A 45 -11.72 1.91 6.00
CA ILE A 45 -11.26 3.14 5.34
C ILE A 45 -11.33 3.06 3.81
N ALA A 46 -11.86 1.96 3.26
CA ALA A 46 -11.84 1.70 1.82
C ALA A 46 -12.42 2.85 0.99
N ASP A 47 -13.55 3.42 1.40
CA ASP A 47 -14.21 4.53 0.70
C ASP A 47 -13.33 5.78 0.60
N ARG A 48 -12.42 5.97 1.57
CA ARG A 48 -11.47 7.10 1.57
C ARG A 48 -10.19 6.78 0.81
N MET A 49 -9.78 5.52 0.81
CA MET A 49 -8.51 5.08 0.23
C MET A 49 -8.62 4.77 -1.27
N LEU A 50 -9.65 4.04 -1.68
CA LEU A 50 -9.83 3.56 -3.05
C LEU A 50 -9.80 4.68 -4.11
N PRO A 51 -10.39 5.88 -3.92
CA PRO A 51 -10.28 6.96 -4.89
C PRO A 51 -8.84 7.38 -5.23
N HIS A 52 -7.90 7.06 -4.35
CA HIS A 52 -6.49 7.42 -4.52
C HIS A 52 -5.63 6.31 -5.12
N ILE A 53 -6.04 5.04 -4.98
CA ILE A 53 -5.20 3.89 -5.35
C ILE A 53 -5.81 2.99 -6.43
N ALA A 54 -7.15 2.96 -6.58
CA ALA A 54 -7.81 2.13 -7.58
C ALA A 54 -7.44 2.55 -9.01
N GLY A 55 -7.25 1.55 -9.88
CA GLY A 55 -6.88 1.77 -11.29
C GLY A 55 -5.46 2.31 -11.46
N ARG A 56 -4.56 2.10 -10.48
CA ARG A 56 -3.16 2.49 -10.58
C ARG A 56 -2.24 1.29 -10.40
N PRO A 57 -1.16 1.19 -11.20
CA PRO A 57 -0.14 0.17 -11.00
C PRO A 57 0.50 0.31 -9.61
N LEU A 58 0.77 -0.82 -8.98
CA LEU A 58 1.29 -0.89 -7.62
C LEU A 58 2.66 -1.56 -7.58
N MET A 59 3.54 -1.03 -6.75
CA MET A 59 4.67 -1.74 -6.19
C MET A 59 4.37 -1.97 -4.70
N LEU A 60 4.65 -3.18 -4.21
CA LEU A 60 4.22 -3.63 -2.89
C LEU A 60 5.44 -3.97 -2.02
N LEU A 61 5.39 -3.58 -0.75
CA LEU A 61 6.26 -4.17 0.27
C LEU A 61 5.50 -5.29 0.96
N ARG A 62 6.01 -6.50 0.85
CA ARG A 62 5.42 -7.69 1.45
C ARG A 62 6.23 -8.16 2.65
N CYS A 63 5.56 -8.35 3.77
CA CYS A 63 6.10 -8.91 5.01
C CYS A 63 5.19 -10.07 5.47
N PRO A 64 5.26 -11.26 4.86
CA PRO A 64 4.32 -12.35 5.12
C PRO A 64 4.27 -12.80 6.58
N ASN A 65 5.36 -12.59 7.31
CA ASN A 65 5.51 -12.95 8.73
C ASN A 65 5.54 -11.72 9.67
N GLY A 66 5.18 -10.53 9.16
CA GLY A 66 5.18 -9.27 9.91
C GLY A 66 6.50 -8.50 9.80
N VAL A 67 6.50 -7.24 10.27
CA VAL A 67 7.64 -6.30 10.15
C VAL A 67 8.90 -6.74 10.93
N GLY A 68 8.77 -7.65 11.88
CA GLY A 68 9.91 -8.23 12.60
C GLY A 68 10.65 -9.34 11.85
N SER A 69 10.22 -9.67 10.64
CA SER A 69 10.78 -10.71 9.78
C SER A 69 11.22 -10.14 8.43
N GLU A 70 11.73 -10.99 7.56
CA GLU A 70 12.13 -10.59 6.22
C GLU A 70 10.96 -10.01 5.42
N CYS A 71 11.16 -8.80 4.89
CA CYS A 71 10.27 -8.12 3.96
C CYS A 71 10.94 -7.97 2.59
N PHE A 72 10.15 -7.92 1.53
CA PHE A 72 10.67 -7.76 0.18
C PHE A 72 9.73 -6.94 -0.70
N HIS A 73 10.32 -6.20 -1.64
CA HIS A 73 9.55 -5.48 -2.64
C HIS A 73 9.11 -6.40 -3.77
N GLN A 74 7.83 -6.34 -4.10
CA GLN A 74 7.26 -7.01 -5.26
C GLN A 74 6.72 -5.98 -6.24
N LYS A 75 7.35 -5.90 -7.42
CA LYS A 75 6.90 -5.05 -8.54
C LYS A 75 6.02 -5.81 -9.52
N HIS A 76 6.44 -7.04 -9.84
CA HIS A 76 5.87 -7.82 -10.93
C HIS A 76 5.05 -8.99 -10.42
N PHE A 77 4.00 -9.29 -11.14
CA PHE A 77 3.11 -10.40 -10.84
C PHE A 77 3.13 -11.43 -11.98
N ARG A 78 2.77 -12.67 -11.64
CA ARG A 78 2.52 -13.76 -12.58
C ARG A 78 1.01 -13.99 -12.67
N ASP A 79 0.59 -15.10 -13.25
CA ASP A 79 -0.78 -15.35 -13.67
C ASP A 79 -1.84 -15.49 -12.56
N TYR A 80 -1.45 -15.59 -11.29
CA TYR A 80 -2.40 -15.70 -10.18
C TYR A 80 -2.60 -14.35 -9.48
N MET A 81 -3.85 -13.87 -9.50
CA MET A 81 -4.27 -12.67 -8.77
C MET A 81 -5.45 -13.00 -7.82
N PRO A 82 -5.44 -12.48 -6.58
CA PRO A 82 -6.61 -12.53 -5.70
C PRO A 82 -7.82 -11.85 -6.32
N LYS A 83 -9.02 -12.16 -5.80
CA LYS A 83 -10.26 -11.48 -6.19
C LYS A 83 -10.13 -9.96 -5.99
N GLY A 84 -10.73 -9.17 -6.88
CA GLY A 84 -10.70 -7.70 -6.82
C GLY A 84 -9.37 -7.08 -7.25
N MET A 85 -8.50 -7.88 -7.87
CA MET A 85 -7.22 -7.47 -8.43
C MET A 85 -7.09 -8.00 -9.86
N HIS A 86 -6.37 -7.25 -10.67
CA HIS A 86 -5.92 -7.69 -12.00
C HIS A 86 -4.49 -7.21 -12.24
N THR A 87 -3.96 -7.50 -13.42
CA THR A 87 -2.64 -7.00 -13.84
C THR A 87 -2.78 -6.15 -15.09
N VAL A 88 -1.96 -5.11 -15.17
CA VAL A 88 -1.73 -4.33 -16.39
C VAL A 88 -0.34 -4.64 -16.92
N ASP A 89 -0.24 -4.79 -18.24
CA ASP A 89 1.02 -5.02 -18.95
C ASP A 89 1.71 -3.69 -19.23
N ILE A 90 2.91 -3.50 -18.70
CA ILE A 90 3.69 -2.28 -18.86
C ILE A 90 5.01 -2.58 -19.55
N PRO A 91 5.32 -1.91 -20.68
CA PRO A 91 6.61 -2.03 -21.33
C PRO A 91 7.75 -1.50 -20.44
N GLU A 92 8.79 -2.29 -20.24
CA GLU A 92 10.03 -1.89 -19.58
C GLU A 92 11.23 -2.20 -20.49
N LYS A 93 11.95 -1.18 -20.93
CA LYS A 93 13.14 -1.34 -21.78
C LYS A 93 12.94 -2.36 -22.93
N SER A 94 13.27 -3.62 -22.69
CA SER A 94 13.21 -4.72 -23.67
C SER A 94 12.17 -5.78 -23.36
N THR A 95 11.34 -5.58 -22.33
CA THR A 95 10.37 -6.60 -21.89
C THR A 95 9.05 -5.96 -21.48
N VAL A 96 7.98 -6.75 -21.47
CA VAL A 96 6.69 -6.37 -20.88
C VAL A 96 6.57 -7.03 -19.52
N ARG A 97 6.16 -6.26 -18.52
CA ARG A 97 5.97 -6.72 -17.14
C ARG A 97 4.55 -6.48 -16.66
N LYS A 98 4.07 -7.40 -15.82
CA LYS A 98 2.73 -7.32 -15.21
C LYS A 98 2.80 -6.63 -13.86
N TYR A 99 2.06 -5.54 -13.71
CA TYR A 99 1.89 -4.82 -12.45
C TYR A 99 0.51 -5.07 -11.88
N ALA A 100 0.42 -5.18 -10.55
CA ALA A 100 -0.86 -5.33 -9.88
C ALA A 100 -1.66 -4.03 -9.89
N VAL A 101 -2.96 -4.15 -10.08
CA VAL A 101 -3.94 -3.08 -9.94
C VAL A 101 -5.06 -3.59 -9.05
N ILE A 102 -5.58 -2.75 -8.16
CA ILE A 102 -6.80 -3.05 -7.39
C ILE A 102 -7.93 -2.15 -7.85
N GLU A 103 -9.16 -2.66 -7.74
CA GLU A 103 -10.36 -1.96 -8.17
C GLU A 103 -11.28 -1.60 -7.00
N ASN A 104 -11.26 -2.42 -5.94
CA ASN A 104 -12.26 -2.36 -4.89
C ASN A 104 -11.72 -2.87 -3.54
N VAL A 105 -12.56 -2.81 -2.51
CA VAL A 105 -12.22 -3.26 -1.16
C VAL A 105 -11.79 -4.73 -1.08
N THR A 106 -12.35 -5.59 -1.93
CA THR A 106 -11.94 -7.01 -1.99
C THR A 106 -10.47 -7.13 -2.41
N GLY A 107 -10.04 -6.35 -3.43
CA GLY A 107 -8.64 -6.29 -3.85
C GLY A 107 -7.73 -5.74 -2.74
N LEU A 108 -8.15 -4.68 -2.06
CA LEU A 108 -7.40 -4.08 -0.96
C LEU A 108 -7.16 -5.09 0.18
N VAL A 109 -8.19 -5.81 0.62
CA VAL A 109 -8.08 -6.87 1.62
C VAL A 109 -7.30 -8.09 1.09
N GLY A 110 -7.40 -8.36 -0.21
CA GLY A 110 -6.61 -9.38 -0.91
C GLY A 110 -5.11 -9.13 -0.79
N LEU A 111 -4.67 -7.87 -0.87
CA LEU A 111 -3.26 -7.50 -0.64
C LEU A 111 -2.83 -7.80 0.81
N VAL A 112 -3.67 -7.52 1.81
CA VAL A 112 -3.39 -7.91 3.21
C VAL A 112 -3.24 -9.42 3.35
N GLN A 113 -4.10 -10.20 2.66
CA GLN A 113 -3.99 -11.66 2.65
C GLN A 113 -2.65 -12.12 2.06
N LEU A 114 -2.09 -11.41 1.09
CA LEU A 114 -0.75 -11.66 0.53
C LEU A 114 0.40 -11.18 1.44
N GLY A 115 0.10 -10.57 2.59
CA GLY A 115 1.11 -10.03 3.51
C GLY A 115 1.70 -8.70 3.05
N VAL A 116 0.95 -7.93 2.28
CA VAL A 116 1.36 -6.57 1.88
C VAL A 116 1.13 -5.63 3.05
N LEU A 117 2.13 -4.82 3.38
CA LEU A 117 2.07 -3.80 4.43
C LEU A 117 2.20 -2.38 3.88
N GLU A 118 2.84 -2.20 2.72
CA GLU A 118 2.96 -0.89 2.07
C GLU A 118 2.54 -0.96 0.60
N PHE A 119 1.82 0.08 0.17
CA PHE A 119 1.35 0.26 -1.19
C PHE A 119 2.05 1.47 -1.81
N HIS A 120 2.92 1.23 -2.78
CA HIS A 120 3.58 2.28 -3.55
C HIS A 120 2.83 2.43 -4.87
N ILE A 121 2.03 3.47 -4.97
CA ILE A 121 1.17 3.74 -6.13
C ILE A 121 1.92 4.52 -7.20
N TRP A 122 1.67 4.21 -8.47
CA TRP A 122 2.18 5.01 -9.57
C TRP A 122 1.43 6.34 -9.70
N GLY A 123 2.12 7.34 -10.24
CA GLY A 123 1.55 8.66 -10.51
C GLY A 123 0.58 8.69 -11.70
N CYS A 124 0.47 7.59 -12.46
CA CYS A 124 -0.44 7.43 -13.59
C CYS A 124 -1.53 6.41 -13.29
N ARG A 125 -2.56 6.41 -14.11
CA ARG A 125 -3.59 5.38 -14.14
C ARG A 125 -3.23 4.31 -15.17
N GLU A 126 -3.82 3.12 -15.04
CA GLU A 126 -3.55 1.99 -15.93
C GLU A 126 -4.00 2.21 -17.39
N ASP A 127 -4.98 3.07 -17.60
CA ASP A 127 -5.49 3.45 -18.92
C ASP A 127 -4.63 4.54 -19.61
N GLU A 128 -3.80 5.26 -18.87
CA GLU A 128 -2.92 6.34 -19.38
C GLU A 128 -1.52 6.28 -18.74
N ILE A 129 -0.81 5.18 -18.94
CA ILE A 129 0.48 4.91 -18.27
C ILE A 129 1.53 6.02 -18.53
N GLU A 130 1.54 6.59 -19.74
CA GLU A 130 2.50 7.64 -20.13
C GLU A 130 2.06 9.05 -19.72
N LYS A 131 0.88 9.20 -19.11
CA LYS A 131 0.34 10.49 -18.70
C LYS A 131 0.06 10.53 -17.20
N PRO A 132 1.06 10.77 -16.37
CA PRO A 132 0.85 10.89 -14.93
C PRO A 132 -0.05 12.09 -14.61
N ASP A 133 -1.03 11.86 -13.74
CA ASP A 133 -1.89 12.89 -13.16
C ASP A 133 -1.43 13.34 -11.78
N ARG A 134 -0.34 12.74 -11.30
CA ARG A 134 0.24 13.00 -9.97
C ARG A 134 1.76 12.90 -10.01
N MET A 135 2.41 13.90 -9.43
CA MET A 135 3.86 13.88 -9.16
C MET A 135 4.11 13.80 -7.66
N ILE A 136 5.14 13.08 -7.27
CA ILE A 136 5.60 12.98 -5.88
C ILE A 136 7.04 13.49 -5.85
N PHE A 137 7.30 14.46 -4.97
CA PHE A 137 8.63 14.96 -4.68
C PHE A 137 9.03 14.43 -3.31
N ASP A 138 10.03 13.59 -3.29
CA ASP A 138 10.64 13.09 -2.05
C ASP A 138 11.77 14.03 -1.65
N LEU A 139 11.70 14.57 -0.41
CA LEU A 139 12.71 15.45 0.15
C LEU A 139 13.54 14.65 1.14
N ASP A 140 14.61 14.04 0.63
CA ASP A 140 15.51 13.17 1.41
C ASP A 140 16.79 13.95 1.80
N PRO A 141 16.84 14.51 3.03
CA PRO A 141 17.97 15.33 3.45
C PRO A 141 19.23 14.49 3.71
N GLY A 142 20.37 15.00 3.29
CA GLY A 142 21.67 14.44 3.66
C GLY A 142 21.92 14.49 5.19
N PRO A 143 22.94 13.76 5.68
CA PRO A 143 23.14 13.53 7.13
C PRO A 143 23.28 14.80 8.00
N ASN A 144 23.71 15.93 7.42
CA ASN A 144 23.97 17.16 8.15
C ASN A 144 22.98 18.29 7.81
N VAL A 145 21.89 17.98 7.12
CA VAL A 145 20.87 18.98 6.75
C VAL A 145 19.91 19.15 7.92
N PRO A 146 19.78 20.36 8.50
CA PRO A 146 18.85 20.58 9.59
C PRO A 146 17.41 20.53 9.10
N TRP A 147 16.49 20.07 9.94
CA TRP A 147 15.07 19.95 9.60
C TRP A 147 14.45 21.26 9.09
N ALA A 148 14.89 22.40 9.61
CA ALA A 148 14.45 23.72 9.15
C ALA A 148 14.70 23.94 7.65
N ALA A 149 15.83 23.44 7.12
CA ALA A 149 16.14 23.53 5.68
C ALA A 149 15.23 22.64 4.83
N VAL A 150 14.80 21.49 5.37
CA VAL A 150 13.82 20.62 4.68
C VAL A 150 12.46 21.33 4.58
N ILE A 151 12.04 22.01 5.66
CA ILE A 151 10.80 22.81 5.67
C ILE A 151 10.90 23.95 4.65
N GLU A 152 12.01 24.68 4.62
CA GLU A 152 12.24 25.77 3.67
C GLU A 152 12.21 25.26 2.22
N CYS A 153 12.84 24.13 1.94
CA CYS A 153 12.81 23.46 0.65
C CYS A 153 11.35 23.10 0.25
N ALA A 154 10.60 22.51 1.16
CA ALA A 154 9.20 22.16 0.91
C ALA A 154 8.33 23.40 0.59
N LEU A 155 8.50 24.49 1.34
CA LEU A 155 7.79 25.75 1.10
C LEU A 155 8.19 26.39 -0.22
N THR A 156 9.45 26.36 -0.56
CA THR A 156 9.98 26.86 -1.85
C THR A 156 9.42 26.04 -3.02
N LEU A 157 9.45 24.71 -2.92
CA LEU A 157 8.87 23.82 -3.91
C LEU A 157 7.37 24.09 -4.10
N ARG A 158 6.63 24.20 -3.00
CA ARG A 158 5.22 24.55 -3.01
C ARG A 158 4.97 25.84 -3.81
N ALA A 159 5.66 26.92 -3.47
CA ALA A 159 5.49 28.22 -4.14
C ALA A 159 5.76 28.13 -5.65
N ARG A 160 6.79 27.36 -6.07
CA ARG A 160 7.12 27.13 -7.49
C ARG A 160 6.02 26.36 -8.22
N LEU A 161 5.47 25.31 -7.59
CA LEU A 161 4.41 24.49 -8.19
C LEU A 161 3.09 25.28 -8.26
N GLU A 162 2.74 26.06 -7.23
CA GLU A 162 1.56 26.93 -7.24
C GLU A 162 1.64 28.00 -8.34
N ALA A 163 2.83 28.56 -8.61
CA ALA A 163 3.05 29.48 -9.72
C ALA A 163 2.80 28.84 -11.11
N LEU A 164 2.90 27.50 -11.19
CA LEU A 164 2.54 26.71 -12.37
C LEU A 164 1.07 26.23 -12.36
N SER A 165 0.26 26.75 -11.45
CA SER A 165 -1.14 26.32 -11.22
C SER A 165 -1.30 24.86 -10.81
N LEU A 166 -0.26 24.26 -10.22
CA LEU A 166 -0.28 22.90 -9.70
C LEU A 166 -0.66 22.93 -8.22
N LYS A 167 -1.68 22.14 -7.86
CA LYS A 167 -2.11 22.01 -6.48
C LYS A 167 -1.18 21.07 -5.71
N THR A 168 -0.71 21.54 -4.56
CA THR A 168 0.27 20.80 -3.75
C THR A 168 -0.32 20.32 -2.41
N PHE A 169 0.20 19.18 -1.94
CA PHE A 169 -0.12 18.59 -0.65
C PHE A 169 1.17 18.09 -0.02
N VAL A 170 1.34 18.32 1.28
CA VAL A 170 2.45 17.74 2.04
C VAL A 170 2.00 16.43 2.70
N LYS A 171 2.93 15.46 2.72
CA LYS A 171 2.81 14.23 3.48
C LYS A 171 4.13 14.03 4.24
N THR A 172 4.05 13.75 5.54
CA THR A 172 5.16 13.42 6.43
C THR A 172 5.09 11.97 6.83
#